data_6d9f60875d86cfd37a7bc1a1000f0e75
#
_entry.id   6d9f60875d86cfd37a7bc1a1000f0e75
#
_cell.length_a   1.000
_cell.length_b   1.000
_cell.length_c   1.000
_cell.angle_alpha   90.00
_cell.angle_beta   90.00
_cell.angle_gamma   90.00
#
_symmetry.space_group_name_H-M   'P 1'
#
loop_
_entity.id
_entity.type
_entity.pdbx_description
1 polymer ?
#
loop_
_entity_poly.entity_id
_entity_poly.type
_entity_poly.pdbx_seq_one_letter_code
_entity_poly.pdbx_strand_id
1 'polypeptide(L)'
;MNKKVVIVSAVRTPIGSFMGALSTVTASQLGAAAIKGALDKISLDPKHVDEVIMGNVVQAGVGQAPARQASRYAGLPDSVVATTVNKVCASGMKAVMQAAQAIQIGDAEVVVAGGMENMSLIPHYVQMRTGAKFGPATMIDGLQKDGLTDAYDNNAMGVCADLCATEYQISREDQDAFAIESYQRSARAWDAGKFDNEVVPVAVPQRKGDPVMVTKDEEYTNVRLDKIPSLNAVFTKEGTVTAANASTINDGAAALVLMSEDKANELGLKPLAYIKGFADAEQEPKWFTTSPAKALPKALDKAGVSKDQVDFFEFNEAFSVVGLANMQILGLDAEKVNVNGGAVSLVHPLGCSGARIIVTLINVLEQNNGKIGAAAICNGGGGASAIVIEKA
;
A
#
# COMPACT_ATOMS: atom_id res chain seq x y z
N MET A 1 -14.80 -3.67 27.86
CA MET A 1 -14.58 -2.39 27.16
C MET A 1 -13.52 -2.66 26.09
N ASN A 2 -13.71 -2.20 24.86
CA ASN A 2 -12.68 -2.36 23.84
C ASN A 2 -11.44 -1.55 24.22
N LYS A 3 -10.25 -2.16 24.14
CA LYS A 3 -8.98 -1.45 24.38
C LYS A 3 -8.77 -0.38 23.29
N LYS A 4 -8.23 0.77 23.67
CA LYS A 4 -7.76 1.76 22.69
C LYS A 4 -6.51 1.24 22.00
N VAL A 5 -6.46 1.36 20.68
CA VAL A 5 -5.34 0.91 19.86
C VAL A 5 -4.53 2.10 19.39
N VAL A 6 -3.23 2.02 19.61
CA VAL A 6 -2.25 3.03 19.19
C VAL A 6 -1.25 2.46 18.20
N ILE A 7 -0.76 3.31 17.32
CA ILE A 7 0.39 3.05 16.45
C ILE A 7 1.58 3.74 17.12
N VAL A 8 2.63 2.99 17.44
CA VAL A 8 3.83 3.53 18.10
C VAL A 8 5.03 3.60 17.16
N SER A 9 4.98 2.89 16.04
CA SER A 9 5.99 2.97 14.97
C SER A 9 5.35 2.74 13.62
N ALA A 10 5.84 3.44 12.60
CA ALA A 10 5.39 3.31 11.23
C ALA A 10 6.56 3.60 10.30
N VAL A 11 6.88 2.66 9.41
CA VAL A 11 7.98 2.78 8.43
C VAL A 11 7.66 2.02 7.15
N ARG A 12 8.38 2.36 6.09
CA ARG A 12 8.37 1.64 4.82
C ARG A 12 9.79 1.48 4.27
N THR A 13 10.00 0.55 3.40
CA THR A 13 11.19 0.53 2.54
C THR A 13 11.13 1.67 1.52
N PRO A 14 12.23 2.04 0.88
CA PRO A 14 12.16 2.65 -0.44
C PRO A 14 11.31 1.76 -1.34
N ILE A 15 10.69 2.35 -2.36
CA ILE A 15 9.93 1.58 -3.35
C ILE A 15 10.72 1.54 -4.65
N GLY A 16 11.00 0.31 -5.12
CA GLY A 16 11.71 0.05 -6.36
C GLY A 16 10.79 0.08 -7.57
N SER A 17 11.30 0.55 -8.69
CA SER A 17 10.66 0.40 -10.01
C SER A 17 10.69 -1.07 -10.46
N PHE A 18 9.84 -1.41 -11.41
CA PHE A 18 9.83 -2.74 -12.03
C PHE A 18 11.21 -3.09 -12.60
N MET A 19 11.76 -4.24 -12.20
CA MET A 19 13.10 -4.68 -12.54
C MET A 19 14.22 -3.70 -12.11
N GLY A 20 13.93 -2.82 -11.14
CA GLY A 20 14.83 -1.79 -10.60
C GLY A 20 15.68 -2.29 -9.40
N ALA A 21 16.07 -1.34 -8.54
CA ALA A 21 17.04 -1.55 -7.46
C ALA A 21 16.63 -2.63 -6.45
N LEU A 22 15.34 -2.86 -6.21
CA LEU A 22 14.83 -3.86 -5.27
C LEU A 22 14.43 -5.19 -5.93
N SER A 23 14.56 -5.32 -7.24
CA SER A 23 14.04 -6.45 -8.02
C SER A 23 14.58 -7.83 -7.62
N THR A 24 15.72 -7.89 -6.94
CA THR A 24 16.34 -9.15 -6.51
C THR A 24 16.07 -9.51 -5.04
N VAL A 25 15.39 -8.64 -4.29
CA VAL A 25 15.07 -8.84 -2.87
C VAL A 25 13.66 -9.40 -2.74
N THR A 26 13.51 -10.61 -2.22
CA THR A 26 12.18 -11.25 -2.13
C THR A 26 11.19 -10.42 -1.31
N ALA A 27 9.88 -10.58 -1.58
CA ALA A 27 8.83 -9.89 -0.82
C ALA A 27 9.00 -10.09 0.70
N SER A 28 9.30 -11.32 1.14
CA SER A 28 9.52 -11.63 2.56
C SER A 28 10.77 -10.96 3.15
N GLN A 29 11.82 -10.74 2.36
CA GLN A 29 13.01 -9.99 2.79
C GLN A 29 12.74 -8.48 2.87
N LEU A 30 11.97 -7.92 1.92
CA LEU A 30 11.49 -6.54 1.99
C LEU A 30 10.60 -6.35 3.24
N GLY A 31 9.66 -7.28 3.48
CA GLY A 31 8.84 -7.31 4.69
C GLY A 31 9.68 -7.35 5.97
N ALA A 32 10.73 -8.19 5.98
CA ALA A 32 11.66 -8.27 7.12
C ALA A 32 12.40 -6.95 7.38
N ALA A 33 12.84 -6.25 6.32
CA ALA A 33 13.49 -4.95 6.47
C ALA A 33 12.54 -3.92 7.08
N ALA A 34 11.27 -3.88 6.63
CA ALA A 34 10.25 -2.99 7.20
C ALA A 34 9.92 -3.34 8.66
N ILE A 35 9.70 -4.63 8.98
CA ILE A 35 9.43 -5.10 10.36
C ILE A 35 10.58 -4.74 11.28
N LYS A 36 11.82 -5.11 10.90
CA LYS A 36 13.01 -4.78 11.69
C LYS A 36 13.15 -3.28 11.88
N GLY A 37 13.02 -2.50 10.82
CA GLY A 37 13.10 -1.04 10.88
C GLY A 37 12.04 -0.41 11.79
N ALA A 38 10.82 -0.96 11.80
CA ALA A 38 9.75 -0.50 12.68
C ALA A 38 10.06 -0.76 14.16
N LEU A 39 10.64 -1.91 14.49
CA LEU A 39 11.05 -2.25 15.86
C LEU A 39 12.28 -1.46 16.30
N ASP A 40 13.32 -1.38 15.46
CA ASP A 40 14.55 -0.66 15.74
C ASP A 40 14.29 0.83 16.02
N LYS A 41 13.38 1.45 15.25
CA LYS A 41 13.03 2.87 15.37
C LYS A 41 12.56 3.26 16.78
N ILE A 42 11.92 2.34 17.48
CA ILE A 42 11.42 2.56 18.86
C ILE A 42 12.17 1.71 19.89
N SER A 43 13.24 1.04 19.50
CA SER A 43 14.05 0.15 20.35
C SER A 43 13.21 -0.90 21.08
N LEU A 44 12.18 -1.44 20.42
CA LEU A 44 11.31 -2.46 21.00
C LEU A 44 11.98 -3.84 20.90
N ASP A 45 12.14 -4.52 22.04
CA ASP A 45 12.62 -5.91 22.05
C ASP A 45 11.61 -6.81 21.28
N PRO A 46 12.04 -7.55 20.26
CA PRO A 46 11.18 -8.45 19.49
C PRO A 46 10.39 -9.47 20.33
N LYS A 47 10.82 -9.76 21.56
CA LYS A 47 10.11 -10.66 22.49
C LYS A 47 8.76 -10.14 22.94
N HIS A 48 8.51 -8.84 22.83
CA HIS A 48 7.22 -8.24 23.17
C HIS A 48 6.17 -8.40 22.06
N VAL A 49 6.57 -8.85 20.87
CA VAL A 49 5.65 -9.01 19.74
C VAL A 49 4.91 -10.34 19.86
N ASP A 50 3.58 -10.28 19.91
CA ASP A 50 2.71 -11.46 19.95
C ASP A 50 2.46 -12.01 18.54
N GLU A 51 2.19 -11.11 17.56
CA GLU A 51 1.81 -11.51 16.23
C GLU A 51 2.38 -10.57 15.14
N VAL A 52 2.60 -11.13 13.94
CA VAL A 52 2.93 -10.42 12.70
C VAL A 52 1.85 -10.69 11.66
N ILE A 53 1.21 -9.66 11.14
CA ILE A 53 0.19 -9.76 10.08
C ILE A 53 0.66 -8.97 8.86
N MET A 54 0.97 -9.67 7.76
CA MET A 54 1.48 -9.02 6.56
C MET A 54 0.63 -9.32 5.33
N GLY A 55 0.28 -8.25 4.60
CA GLY A 55 -0.32 -8.36 3.28
C GLY A 55 0.69 -8.86 2.24
N ASN A 56 0.29 -9.80 1.41
CA ASN A 56 1.03 -10.22 0.21
C ASN A 56 0.06 -10.82 -0.79
N VAL A 57 0.09 -10.37 -2.03
CA VAL A 57 -0.95 -10.67 -3.03
C VAL A 57 -0.54 -11.83 -3.93
N VAL A 58 0.54 -11.69 -4.68
CA VAL A 58 0.96 -12.70 -5.63
C VAL A 58 2.02 -13.59 -5.00
N GLN A 59 1.60 -14.76 -4.53
CA GLN A 59 2.43 -15.63 -3.70
C GLN A 59 3.06 -16.80 -4.46
N ALA A 60 2.88 -16.86 -5.78
CA ALA A 60 3.51 -17.91 -6.59
C ALA A 60 5.04 -17.85 -6.46
N GLY A 61 5.65 -18.98 -6.08
CA GLY A 61 7.11 -19.10 -5.92
C GLY A 61 7.70 -18.44 -4.67
N VAL A 62 6.92 -17.74 -3.84
CA VAL A 62 7.40 -17.09 -2.60
C VAL A 62 7.69 -18.11 -1.49
N GLY A 63 7.09 -19.29 -1.55
CA GLY A 63 7.20 -20.32 -0.53
C GLY A 63 6.06 -20.26 0.49
N GLN A 64 6.15 -21.10 1.52
CA GLN A 64 5.10 -21.20 2.54
C GLN A 64 5.08 -19.97 3.45
N ALA A 65 3.86 -19.50 3.78
CA ALA A 65 3.62 -18.50 4.83
C ALA A 65 4.54 -17.27 4.73
N PRO A 66 4.41 -16.40 3.70
CA PRO A 66 5.29 -15.27 3.47
C PRO A 66 5.47 -14.34 4.69
N ALA A 67 4.41 -14.07 5.46
CA ALA A 67 4.49 -13.28 6.69
C ALA A 67 5.37 -13.97 7.75
N ARG A 68 5.31 -15.29 7.86
CA ARG A 68 6.17 -16.04 8.78
C ARG A 68 7.64 -15.97 8.36
N GLN A 69 7.91 -16.04 7.07
CA GLN A 69 9.27 -15.83 6.55
C GLN A 69 9.77 -14.43 6.93
N ALA A 70 8.96 -13.38 6.69
CA ALA A 70 9.32 -12.00 7.00
C ALA A 70 9.59 -11.81 8.51
N SER A 71 8.74 -12.36 9.38
CA SER A 71 8.91 -12.36 10.83
C SER A 71 10.25 -12.96 11.25
N ARG A 72 10.59 -14.14 10.74
CA ARG A 72 11.85 -14.83 11.07
C ARG A 72 13.08 -14.11 10.51
N TYR A 73 13.02 -13.63 9.28
CA TYR A 73 14.12 -12.86 8.67
C TYR A 73 14.35 -11.52 9.38
N ALA A 74 13.32 -10.94 10.00
CA ALA A 74 13.43 -9.75 10.85
C ALA A 74 14.04 -10.04 12.23
N GLY A 75 14.24 -11.32 12.59
CA GLY A 75 14.85 -11.74 13.86
C GLY A 75 13.86 -11.88 15.02
N LEU A 76 12.54 -11.98 14.74
CA LEU A 76 11.55 -12.23 15.78
C LEU A 76 11.66 -13.68 16.28
N PRO A 77 11.32 -13.94 17.58
CA PRO A 77 11.29 -15.28 18.15
C PRO A 77 10.38 -16.25 17.39
N ASP A 78 10.69 -17.53 17.44
CA ASP A 78 9.88 -18.58 16.81
C ASP A 78 8.49 -18.74 17.42
N SER A 79 8.27 -18.22 18.62
CA SER A 79 6.96 -18.18 19.30
C SER A 79 5.99 -17.16 18.71
N VAL A 80 6.47 -16.14 17.96
CA VAL A 80 5.61 -15.12 17.38
C VAL A 80 4.71 -15.72 16.29
N VAL A 81 3.40 -15.54 16.44
CA VAL A 81 2.42 -15.99 15.45
C VAL A 81 2.54 -15.13 14.18
N ALA A 82 2.29 -15.71 13.01
CA ALA A 82 2.38 -14.93 11.76
C ALA A 82 1.29 -15.33 10.75
N THR A 83 0.58 -14.34 10.23
CA THR A 83 -0.53 -14.50 9.31
C THR A 83 -0.30 -13.68 8.03
N THR A 84 -0.48 -14.32 6.87
CA THR A 84 -0.46 -13.63 5.57
C THR A 84 -1.88 -13.32 5.12
N VAL A 85 -2.13 -12.07 4.75
CA VAL A 85 -3.45 -11.57 4.31
C VAL A 85 -3.42 -11.24 2.82
N ASN A 86 -4.45 -11.66 2.10
CA ASN A 86 -4.69 -11.25 0.73
C ASN A 86 -6.09 -10.66 0.58
N LYS A 87 -6.15 -9.36 0.39
CA LYS A 87 -7.31 -8.58 -0.05
C LYS A 87 -6.90 -7.70 -1.24
N VAL A 88 -6.16 -8.29 -2.18
CA VAL A 88 -5.55 -7.61 -3.32
C VAL A 88 -4.83 -6.32 -2.85
N CYS A 89 -5.02 -5.17 -3.50
CA CYS A 89 -4.33 -3.91 -3.17
C CYS A 89 -4.53 -3.45 -1.71
N ALA A 90 -5.66 -3.81 -1.08
CA ALA A 90 -5.97 -3.42 0.30
C ALA A 90 -5.34 -4.34 1.36
N SER A 91 -4.55 -5.35 0.99
CA SER A 91 -4.01 -6.36 1.91
C SER A 91 -3.25 -5.76 3.09
N GLY A 92 -2.37 -4.79 2.85
CA GLY A 92 -1.60 -4.13 3.90
C GLY A 92 -2.47 -3.35 4.89
N MET A 93 -3.49 -2.62 4.40
CA MET A 93 -4.45 -1.93 5.27
C MET A 93 -5.31 -2.95 6.04
N LYS A 94 -5.73 -4.03 5.39
CA LYS A 94 -6.49 -5.10 6.04
C LYS A 94 -5.71 -5.78 7.16
N ALA A 95 -4.41 -5.96 6.98
CA ALA A 95 -3.51 -6.46 8.03
C ALA A 95 -3.51 -5.51 9.26
N VAL A 96 -3.42 -4.20 9.04
CA VAL A 96 -3.51 -3.19 10.13
C VAL A 96 -4.89 -3.23 10.81
N MET A 97 -5.98 -3.37 10.04
CA MET A 97 -7.33 -3.48 10.60
C MET A 97 -7.49 -4.74 11.47
N GLN A 98 -6.97 -5.88 11.03
CA GLN A 98 -7.01 -7.14 11.80
C GLN A 98 -6.16 -7.05 13.08
N ALA A 99 -4.98 -6.44 13.01
CA ALA A 99 -4.15 -6.17 14.18
C ALA A 99 -4.89 -5.31 15.22
N ALA A 100 -5.55 -4.24 14.73
CA ALA A 100 -6.37 -3.41 15.62
C ALA A 100 -7.52 -4.20 16.25
N GLN A 101 -8.19 -5.08 15.52
CA GLN A 101 -9.24 -5.96 16.05
C GLN A 101 -8.72 -6.92 17.10
N ALA A 102 -7.59 -7.59 16.86
CA ALA A 102 -6.97 -8.51 17.82
C ALA A 102 -6.64 -7.81 19.15
N ILE A 103 -6.06 -6.59 19.07
CA ILE A 103 -5.75 -5.78 20.26
C ILE A 103 -7.01 -5.31 20.97
N GLN A 104 -8.04 -4.86 20.23
CA GLN A 104 -9.31 -4.38 20.83
C GLN A 104 -10.01 -5.43 21.66
N ILE A 105 -10.00 -6.69 21.21
CA ILE A 105 -10.65 -7.80 21.93
C ILE A 105 -9.73 -8.48 22.95
N GLY A 106 -8.43 -8.12 22.98
CA GLY A 106 -7.45 -8.63 23.93
C GLY A 106 -6.85 -9.98 23.56
N ASP A 107 -6.92 -10.38 22.28
CA ASP A 107 -6.29 -11.59 21.76
C ASP A 107 -4.77 -11.42 21.62
N ALA A 108 -4.32 -10.20 21.33
CA ALA A 108 -2.91 -9.81 21.32
C ALA A 108 -2.72 -8.43 21.99
N GLU A 109 -1.52 -8.13 22.47
CA GLU A 109 -1.17 -6.84 23.04
C GLU A 109 -0.28 -6.01 22.12
N VAL A 110 0.68 -6.64 21.42
CA VAL A 110 1.64 -6.02 20.51
C VAL A 110 1.63 -6.76 19.17
N VAL A 111 1.21 -6.08 18.12
CA VAL A 111 1.12 -6.66 16.77
C VAL A 111 1.93 -5.81 15.80
N VAL A 112 2.77 -6.45 15.00
CA VAL A 112 3.38 -5.81 13.84
C VAL A 112 2.52 -6.12 12.61
N ALA A 113 1.98 -5.08 11.98
CA ALA A 113 1.10 -5.23 10.83
C ALA A 113 1.57 -4.38 9.65
N GLY A 114 1.43 -4.92 8.45
CA GLY A 114 1.87 -4.20 7.26
C GLY A 114 1.61 -4.98 5.98
N GLY A 115 2.50 -4.79 5.02
CA GLY A 115 2.43 -5.51 3.76
C GLY A 115 3.73 -5.44 2.96
N MET A 116 3.86 -6.35 2.04
CA MET A 116 5.06 -6.54 1.23
C MET A 116 4.67 -7.09 -0.13
N GLU A 117 5.39 -6.67 -1.16
CA GLU A 117 5.26 -7.23 -2.51
C GLU A 117 6.59 -7.07 -3.24
N ASN A 118 6.98 -8.06 -4.03
CA ASN A 118 7.96 -7.89 -5.07
C ASN A 118 7.34 -8.35 -6.38
N MET A 119 6.92 -7.38 -7.19
CA MET A 119 6.23 -7.66 -8.45
C MET A 119 7.21 -8.03 -9.56
N SER A 120 8.50 -7.70 -9.40
CA SER A 120 9.59 -8.05 -10.33
C SER A 120 9.96 -9.53 -10.29
N LEU A 121 9.74 -10.22 -9.16
CA LEU A 121 10.09 -11.64 -8.99
C LEU A 121 8.91 -12.60 -9.20
N ILE A 122 7.74 -12.10 -9.55
CA ILE A 122 6.58 -12.95 -9.80
C ILE A 122 6.84 -13.84 -11.02
N PRO A 123 6.74 -15.17 -10.88
CA PRO A 123 7.10 -16.08 -11.97
C PRO A 123 6.02 -16.15 -13.05
N HIS A 124 6.44 -16.49 -14.25
CA HIS A 124 5.56 -17.13 -15.21
C HIS A 124 5.37 -18.59 -14.84
N TYR A 125 4.18 -19.14 -14.98
CA TYR A 125 3.89 -20.52 -14.64
C TYR A 125 3.07 -21.24 -15.71
N VAL A 126 3.11 -22.57 -15.65
CA VAL A 126 2.35 -23.45 -16.53
C VAL A 126 1.61 -24.50 -15.71
N GLN A 127 0.36 -24.79 -16.05
CA GLN A 127 -0.43 -25.84 -15.41
C GLN A 127 -0.11 -27.20 -16.03
N MET A 128 0.84 -27.94 -15.45
CA MET A 128 1.37 -29.19 -16.01
C MET A 128 1.09 -30.47 -15.21
N ARG A 129 0.28 -30.41 -14.12
CA ARG A 129 -0.02 -31.64 -13.34
C ARG A 129 -0.74 -32.70 -14.15
N THR A 130 -1.58 -32.31 -15.11
CA THR A 130 -2.26 -33.23 -16.02
C THR A 130 -1.47 -33.53 -17.30
N GLY A 131 -0.31 -32.86 -17.48
CA GLY A 131 0.50 -32.94 -18.67
C GLY A 131 -0.11 -32.25 -19.90
N ALA A 132 0.69 -32.14 -20.95
CA ALA A 132 0.22 -31.74 -22.29
C ALA A 132 0.25 -33.01 -23.16
N LYS A 133 -0.92 -33.52 -23.54
CA LYS A 133 -1.00 -34.74 -24.36
C LYS A 133 -0.44 -34.55 -25.77
N PHE A 134 -0.60 -33.34 -26.32
CA PHE A 134 -0.18 -33.00 -27.67
C PHE A 134 -0.12 -31.48 -27.85
N GLY A 135 0.86 -30.97 -28.61
CA GLY A 135 1.01 -29.55 -28.91
C GLY A 135 1.76 -28.74 -27.82
N PRO A 136 1.97 -27.43 -28.06
CA PRO A 136 2.69 -26.55 -27.13
C PRO A 136 1.93 -26.28 -25.84
N ALA A 137 2.65 -25.95 -24.77
CA ALA A 137 2.10 -25.41 -23.53
C ALA A 137 2.30 -23.89 -23.48
N THR A 138 1.29 -23.14 -23.01
CA THR A 138 1.37 -21.70 -22.81
C THR A 138 1.85 -21.41 -21.39
N MET A 139 2.86 -20.54 -21.26
CA MET A 139 3.24 -19.96 -19.98
C MET A 139 2.35 -18.78 -19.67
N ILE A 140 1.89 -18.67 -18.43
CA ILE A 140 1.03 -17.61 -17.93
C ILE A 140 1.90 -16.63 -17.11
N ASP A 141 1.82 -15.36 -17.40
CA ASP A 141 2.40 -14.32 -16.55
C ASP A 141 1.60 -14.25 -15.25
N GLY A 142 2.22 -14.67 -14.14
CA GLY A 142 1.58 -14.70 -12.82
C GLY A 142 1.22 -13.31 -12.31
N LEU A 143 2.02 -12.28 -12.63
CA LEU A 143 1.72 -10.92 -12.26
C LEU A 143 0.44 -10.41 -12.94
N GLN A 144 0.37 -10.59 -14.26
CA GLN A 144 -0.81 -10.19 -15.01
C GLN A 144 -2.05 -10.97 -14.56
N LYS A 145 -1.94 -12.30 -14.44
CA LYS A 145 -3.09 -13.17 -14.16
C LYS A 145 -3.65 -12.99 -12.75
N ASP A 146 -2.78 -12.98 -11.73
CA ASP A 146 -3.20 -13.06 -10.33
C ASP A 146 -3.23 -11.67 -9.64
N GLY A 147 -2.57 -10.67 -10.23
CA GLY A 147 -2.48 -9.32 -9.67
C GLY A 147 -3.24 -8.24 -10.44
N LEU A 148 -3.26 -8.30 -11.78
CA LEU A 148 -3.63 -7.16 -12.63
C LEU A 148 -4.79 -7.45 -13.61
N THR A 149 -5.43 -8.61 -13.49
CA THR A 149 -6.58 -9.00 -14.32
C THR A 149 -7.80 -9.24 -13.46
N ASP A 150 -8.93 -8.64 -13.82
CA ASP A 150 -10.22 -8.93 -13.19
C ASP A 150 -10.58 -10.41 -13.36
N ALA A 151 -10.93 -11.07 -12.26
CA ALA A 151 -11.12 -12.50 -12.24
C ALA A 151 -12.45 -12.94 -12.91
N TYR A 152 -13.40 -12.05 -13.05
CA TYR A 152 -14.74 -12.33 -13.55
C TYR A 152 -14.84 -12.06 -15.05
N ASP A 153 -14.43 -10.86 -15.48
CA ASP A 153 -14.53 -10.43 -16.88
C ASP A 153 -13.23 -10.67 -17.66
N ASN A 154 -12.14 -11.07 -16.99
CA ASN A 154 -10.80 -11.24 -17.55
C ASN A 154 -10.24 -9.99 -18.24
N ASN A 155 -10.70 -8.81 -17.86
CA ASN A 155 -10.18 -7.53 -18.33
C ASN A 155 -8.97 -7.10 -17.48
N ALA A 156 -8.00 -6.42 -18.11
CA ALA A 156 -6.97 -5.72 -17.35
C ALA A 156 -7.60 -4.61 -16.49
N MET A 157 -7.05 -4.39 -15.28
CA MET A 157 -7.61 -3.40 -14.33
C MET A 157 -7.74 -2.00 -14.94
N GLY A 158 -6.86 -1.62 -15.87
CA GLY A 158 -6.93 -0.34 -16.56
C GLY A 158 -8.14 -0.18 -17.48
N VAL A 159 -8.76 -1.26 -17.96
CA VAL A 159 -10.04 -1.18 -18.70
C VAL A 159 -11.15 -0.66 -17.79
N CYS A 160 -11.16 -1.08 -16.53
CA CYS A 160 -12.11 -0.54 -15.55
C CYS A 160 -11.81 0.93 -15.21
N ALA A 161 -10.54 1.33 -15.27
CA ALA A 161 -10.16 2.74 -15.09
C ALA A 161 -10.64 3.62 -16.27
N ASP A 162 -10.50 3.16 -17.51
CA ASP A 162 -11.07 3.83 -18.69
C ASP A 162 -12.61 3.94 -18.61
N LEU A 163 -13.28 2.88 -18.13
CA LEU A 163 -14.73 2.89 -17.88
C LEU A 163 -15.11 3.94 -16.83
N CYS A 164 -14.35 4.03 -15.74
CA CYS A 164 -14.54 5.03 -14.70
C CYS A 164 -14.37 6.45 -15.24
N ALA A 165 -13.36 6.69 -16.07
CA ALA A 165 -13.14 7.99 -16.70
C ALA A 165 -14.34 8.43 -17.55
N THR A 166 -14.90 7.50 -18.30
CA THR A 166 -16.09 7.75 -19.13
C THR A 166 -17.33 8.06 -18.26
N GLU A 167 -17.59 7.24 -17.26
CA GLU A 167 -18.78 7.38 -16.38
C GLU A 167 -18.77 8.68 -15.60
N TYR A 168 -17.62 9.08 -15.05
CA TYR A 168 -17.45 10.28 -14.24
C TYR A 168 -17.01 11.50 -15.04
N GLN A 169 -16.96 11.40 -16.39
CA GLN A 169 -16.59 12.46 -17.30
C GLN A 169 -15.24 13.13 -16.96
N ILE A 170 -14.27 12.29 -16.56
CA ILE A 170 -12.92 12.72 -16.25
C ILE A 170 -12.08 12.65 -17.54
N SER A 171 -11.62 13.80 -18.00
CA SER A 171 -10.87 13.89 -19.27
C SER A 171 -9.46 13.28 -19.18
N ARG A 172 -8.84 13.07 -20.31
CA ARG A 172 -7.44 12.68 -20.39
C ARG A 172 -6.53 13.77 -19.81
N GLU A 173 -6.83 15.01 -20.10
CA GLU A 173 -6.11 16.18 -19.63
C GLU A 173 -6.15 16.29 -18.10
N ASP A 174 -7.31 16.03 -17.48
CA ASP A 174 -7.43 16.03 -16.01
C ASP A 174 -6.58 14.92 -15.37
N GLN A 175 -6.57 13.73 -15.97
CA GLN A 175 -5.77 12.60 -15.49
C GLN A 175 -4.27 12.87 -15.63
N ASP A 176 -3.84 13.46 -16.73
CA ASP A 176 -2.44 13.81 -16.94
C ASP A 176 -2.00 14.94 -16.01
N ALA A 177 -2.84 15.96 -15.81
CA ALA A 177 -2.58 17.05 -14.86
C ALA A 177 -2.45 16.51 -13.41
N PHE A 178 -3.33 15.60 -13.01
CA PHE A 178 -3.26 14.94 -11.72
C PHE A 178 -1.95 14.13 -11.57
N ALA A 179 -1.55 13.38 -12.60
CA ALA A 179 -0.30 12.63 -12.59
C ALA A 179 0.91 13.55 -12.45
N ILE A 180 0.96 14.63 -13.24
CA ILE A 180 2.04 15.63 -13.19
C ILE A 180 2.15 16.20 -11.76
N GLU A 181 1.03 16.60 -11.14
CA GLU A 181 1.04 17.12 -9.78
C GLU A 181 1.49 16.05 -8.76
N SER A 182 1.05 14.79 -8.88
CA SER A 182 1.53 13.69 -8.02
C SER A 182 3.05 13.54 -8.10
N TYR A 183 3.65 13.52 -9.30
CA TYR A 183 5.10 13.47 -9.49
C TYR A 183 5.81 14.69 -8.91
N GLN A 184 5.28 15.89 -9.11
CA GLN A 184 5.87 17.12 -8.58
C GLN A 184 5.80 17.18 -7.06
N ARG A 185 4.68 16.72 -6.44
CA ARG A 185 4.54 16.62 -4.99
C ARG A 185 5.58 15.66 -4.41
N SER A 186 5.77 14.49 -5.01
CA SER A 186 6.78 13.52 -4.57
C SER A 186 8.19 14.05 -4.67
N ALA A 187 8.53 14.71 -5.79
CA ALA A 187 9.85 15.31 -5.96
C ALA A 187 10.11 16.40 -4.89
N ARG A 188 9.15 17.33 -4.70
CA ARG A 188 9.26 18.37 -3.64
C ARG A 188 9.37 17.77 -2.24
N ALA A 189 8.62 16.68 -1.97
CA ALA A 189 8.66 16.02 -0.67
C ALA A 189 10.01 15.34 -0.41
N TRP A 190 10.59 14.66 -1.40
CA TRP A 190 11.94 14.09 -1.31
C TRP A 190 13.01 15.16 -1.13
N ASP A 191 12.96 16.25 -1.91
CA ASP A 191 13.91 17.34 -1.82
C ASP A 191 13.86 18.06 -0.45
N ALA A 192 12.67 18.10 0.15
CA ALA A 192 12.46 18.69 1.48
C ALA A 192 12.71 17.71 2.65
N GLY A 193 13.15 16.46 2.39
CA GLY A 193 13.40 15.44 3.43
C GLY A 193 12.14 14.94 4.14
N LYS A 194 10.95 15.12 3.55
CA LYS A 194 9.67 14.76 4.19
C LYS A 194 9.49 13.25 4.38
N PHE A 195 10.22 12.42 3.66
CA PHE A 195 10.19 10.97 3.78
C PHE A 195 11.26 10.39 4.71
N ASP A 196 12.17 11.19 5.24
CA ASP A 196 13.32 10.72 6.05
C ASP A 196 12.86 9.96 7.31
N ASN A 197 11.71 10.33 7.89
CA ASN A 197 11.16 9.67 9.07
C ASN A 197 10.37 8.39 8.78
N GLU A 198 10.05 8.10 7.52
CA GLU A 198 9.27 6.91 7.18
C GLU A 198 10.06 5.84 6.42
N VAL A 199 11.13 6.23 5.73
CA VAL A 199 11.91 5.31 4.89
C VAL A 199 13.04 4.67 5.67
N VAL A 200 13.09 3.34 5.68
CA VAL A 200 14.20 2.55 6.21
C VAL A 200 15.01 1.96 5.07
N PRO A 201 16.35 2.02 5.11
CA PRO A 201 17.19 1.53 4.03
C PRO A 201 17.08 0.02 3.86
N VAL A 202 17.24 -0.44 2.60
CA VAL A 202 17.29 -1.86 2.24
C VAL A 202 18.67 -2.21 1.71
N ALA A 203 19.30 -3.20 2.34
CA ALA A 203 20.56 -3.77 1.85
C ALA A 203 20.29 -4.78 0.74
N VAL A 204 20.68 -4.44 -0.49
CA VAL A 204 20.51 -5.29 -1.67
C VAL A 204 21.78 -6.09 -1.92
N PRO A 205 21.77 -7.42 -1.75
CA PRO A 205 22.93 -8.25 -1.96
C PRO A 205 23.48 -8.10 -3.39
N GLN A 206 24.78 -8.03 -3.51
CA GLN A 206 25.47 -7.99 -4.80
C GLN A 206 26.10 -9.34 -5.13
N ARG A 207 26.24 -9.65 -6.42
CA ARG A 207 26.93 -10.86 -6.86
C ARG A 207 28.40 -10.91 -6.37
N LYS A 208 29.02 -9.74 -6.23
CA LYS A 208 30.38 -9.56 -5.68
C LYS A 208 30.42 -8.23 -4.91
N GLY A 209 31.16 -8.22 -3.79
CA GLY A 209 31.32 -7.03 -2.95
C GLY A 209 30.23 -6.87 -1.89
N ASP A 210 30.22 -5.71 -1.25
CA ASP A 210 29.27 -5.38 -0.20
C ASP A 210 27.86 -5.12 -0.75
N PRO A 211 26.80 -5.31 0.05
CA PRO A 211 25.45 -4.94 -0.34
C PRO A 211 25.34 -3.45 -0.67
N VAL A 212 24.54 -3.13 -1.69
CA VAL A 212 24.18 -1.74 -1.99
C VAL A 212 23.01 -1.32 -1.13
N MET A 213 23.14 -0.20 -0.44
CA MET A 213 22.05 0.36 0.36
C MET A 213 21.13 1.21 -0.51
N VAL A 214 19.89 0.78 -0.68
CA VAL A 214 18.83 1.55 -1.34
C VAL A 214 18.10 2.36 -0.27
N THR A 215 18.03 3.67 -0.46
CA THR A 215 17.53 4.63 0.55
C THR A 215 16.44 5.57 0.05
N LYS A 216 16.16 5.57 -1.27
CA LYS A 216 15.18 6.47 -1.89
C LYS A 216 14.29 5.70 -2.87
N ASP A 217 13.08 6.20 -3.06
CA ASP A 217 12.18 5.72 -4.11
C ASP A 217 12.79 6.01 -5.49
N GLU A 218 12.50 5.17 -6.48
CA GLU A 218 13.07 5.31 -7.81
C GLU A 218 12.15 6.03 -8.80
N GLU A 219 10.86 5.72 -8.78
CA GLU A 219 9.95 6.02 -9.90
C GLU A 219 9.77 7.52 -10.17
N TYR A 220 9.65 8.34 -9.12
CA TYR A 220 9.40 9.76 -9.28
C TYR A 220 10.51 10.49 -10.06
N THR A 221 11.71 9.90 -10.17
CA THR A 221 12.84 10.43 -10.95
C THR A 221 12.88 9.94 -12.39
N ASN A 222 12.11 8.89 -12.72
CA ASN A 222 12.15 8.25 -14.03
C ASN A 222 11.20 8.91 -15.06
N VAL A 223 10.25 9.73 -14.59
CA VAL A 223 9.24 10.34 -15.44
C VAL A 223 9.77 11.53 -16.22
N ARG A 224 9.32 11.67 -17.46
CA ARG A 224 9.52 12.85 -18.29
C ARG A 224 8.20 13.61 -18.41
N LEU A 225 7.99 14.58 -17.51
CA LEU A 225 6.72 15.33 -17.41
C LEU A 225 6.28 15.97 -18.73
N ASP A 226 7.23 16.46 -19.54
CA ASP A 226 6.99 17.05 -20.84
C ASP A 226 6.40 16.07 -21.87
N LYS A 227 6.55 14.77 -21.64
CA LYS A 227 6.06 13.71 -22.53
C LYS A 227 4.70 13.14 -22.15
N ILE A 228 4.23 13.36 -20.93
CA ILE A 228 2.97 12.79 -20.44
C ILE A 228 1.80 13.05 -21.40
N PRO A 229 1.55 14.29 -21.88
CA PRO A 229 0.42 14.54 -22.80
C PRO A 229 0.52 13.83 -24.15
N SER A 230 1.73 13.41 -24.56
CA SER A 230 1.96 12.74 -25.84
C SER A 230 1.89 11.20 -25.78
N LEU A 231 1.67 10.62 -24.60
CA LEU A 231 1.59 9.17 -24.43
C LEU A 231 0.29 8.61 -25.00
N ASN A 232 0.37 7.42 -25.59
CA ASN A 232 -0.82 6.70 -26.05
C ASN A 232 -1.56 6.02 -24.89
N ALA A 233 -2.87 5.88 -25.03
CA ALA A 233 -3.66 5.01 -24.16
C ALA A 233 -3.15 3.55 -24.26
N VAL A 234 -3.12 2.82 -23.13
CA VAL A 234 -2.49 1.49 -23.08
C VAL A 234 -3.47 0.34 -22.90
N PHE A 235 -4.70 0.59 -22.48
CA PHE A 235 -5.68 -0.49 -22.19
C PHE A 235 -6.77 -0.59 -23.25
N THR A 236 -7.34 0.52 -23.69
CA THR A 236 -8.34 0.56 -24.76
C THR A 236 -7.94 1.58 -25.81
N LYS A 237 -8.36 1.36 -27.07
CA LYS A 237 -7.97 2.22 -28.20
C LYS A 237 -8.42 3.67 -28.03
N GLU A 238 -9.63 3.86 -27.52
CA GLU A 238 -10.25 5.17 -27.26
C GLU A 238 -10.15 5.53 -25.76
N GLY A 239 -9.26 4.87 -25.03
CA GLY A 239 -9.07 5.10 -23.59
C GLY A 239 -8.28 6.35 -23.29
N THR A 240 -8.24 6.67 -21.98
CA THR A 240 -7.55 7.85 -21.44
C THR A 240 -6.40 7.48 -20.50
N VAL A 241 -6.34 6.20 -20.09
CA VAL A 241 -5.30 5.70 -19.17
C VAL A 241 -4.00 5.41 -19.93
N THR A 242 -2.92 5.98 -19.45
CA THR A 242 -1.57 5.85 -20.01
C THR A 242 -0.58 5.27 -19.01
N ALA A 243 0.62 4.95 -19.45
CA ALA A 243 1.69 4.49 -18.57
C ALA A 243 2.10 5.52 -17.49
N ALA A 244 1.83 6.82 -17.70
CA ALA A 244 2.22 7.87 -16.75
C ALA A 244 1.08 8.33 -15.83
N ASN A 245 -0.19 8.09 -16.19
CA ASN A 245 -1.33 8.40 -15.32
C ASN A 245 -1.93 7.17 -14.63
N ALA A 246 -1.27 6.03 -14.76
CA ALA A 246 -1.45 4.80 -13.99
C ALA A 246 -0.30 4.64 -12.99
N SER A 247 -0.55 3.99 -11.84
CA SER A 247 0.55 3.51 -11.00
C SER A 247 1.36 2.45 -11.72
N THR A 248 2.66 2.40 -11.45
CA THR A 248 3.55 1.43 -12.08
C THR A 248 3.64 0.11 -11.30
N ILE A 249 4.37 -0.86 -11.83
CA ILE A 249 4.67 -2.16 -11.22
C ILE A 249 5.89 -1.98 -10.31
N ASN A 250 5.85 -2.47 -9.06
CA ASN A 250 6.84 -2.06 -8.06
C ASN A 250 7.14 -3.12 -7.00
N ASP A 251 8.23 -2.86 -6.27
CA ASP A 251 8.75 -3.70 -5.21
C ASP A 251 8.87 -2.89 -3.91
N GLY A 252 8.30 -3.36 -2.80
CA GLY A 252 8.40 -2.64 -1.54
C GLY A 252 7.64 -3.28 -0.38
N ALA A 253 7.85 -2.74 0.82
CA ALA A 253 7.17 -3.15 2.05
C ALA A 253 6.94 -1.98 3.00
N ALA A 254 5.93 -2.13 3.86
CA ALA A 254 5.66 -1.20 4.95
C ALA A 254 5.24 -1.99 6.20
N ALA A 255 5.59 -1.49 7.38
CA ALA A 255 5.24 -2.09 8.66
C ALA A 255 4.94 -1.03 9.71
N LEU A 256 3.91 -1.33 10.52
CA LEU A 256 3.50 -0.52 11.67
C LEU A 256 3.51 -1.40 12.91
N VAL A 257 3.89 -0.82 14.04
CA VAL A 257 3.78 -1.49 15.36
C VAL A 257 2.56 -0.92 16.06
N LEU A 258 1.60 -1.80 16.33
CA LEU A 258 0.36 -1.49 17.02
C LEU A 258 0.34 -2.14 18.39
N MET A 259 -0.26 -1.48 19.37
CA MET A 259 -0.50 -2.05 20.70
C MET A 259 -1.67 -1.36 21.38
N SER A 260 -2.08 -1.90 22.55
CA SER A 260 -3.02 -1.16 23.40
C SER A 260 -2.33 0.07 23.99
N GLU A 261 -3.11 1.14 24.26
CA GLU A 261 -2.59 2.34 24.93
C GLU A 261 -1.95 1.98 26.29
N ASP A 262 -2.55 1.06 27.02
CA ASP A 262 -2.02 0.58 28.31
C ASP A 262 -0.64 -0.07 28.14
N LYS A 263 -0.47 -0.91 27.10
CA LYS A 263 0.81 -1.55 26.81
C LYS A 263 1.87 -0.55 26.32
N ALA A 264 1.49 0.44 25.55
CA ALA A 264 2.41 1.53 25.17
C ALA A 264 2.92 2.28 26.39
N ASN A 265 2.02 2.61 27.35
CA ASN A 265 2.39 3.25 28.61
C ASN A 265 3.30 2.36 29.49
N GLU A 266 3.00 1.05 29.61
CA GLU A 266 3.83 0.08 30.32
C GLU A 266 5.27 0.03 29.78
N LEU A 267 5.41 0.07 28.44
CA LEU A 267 6.70 0.01 27.76
C LEU A 267 7.37 1.39 27.62
N GLY A 268 6.73 2.47 28.07
CA GLY A 268 7.26 3.83 27.97
C GLY A 268 7.32 4.35 26.53
N LEU A 269 6.52 3.78 25.61
CA LEU A 269 6.46 4.14 24.21
C LEU A 269 5.43 5.24 23.97
N LYS A 270 5.77 6.23 23.14
CA LYS A 270 4.86 7.32 22.79
C LYS A 270 4.04 6.93 21.57
N PRO A 271 2.70 7.03 21.63
CA PRO A 271 1.87 6.87 20.46
C PRO A 271 2.21 7.92 19.39
N LEU A 272 2.18 7.50 18.11
CA LEU A 272 2.17 8.38 16.95
C LEU A 272 0.73 8.76 16.58
N ALA A 273 -0.17 7.78 16.65
CA ALA A 273 -1.58 7.97 16.32
C ALA A 273 -2.46 6.93 17.01
N TYR A 274 -3.73 7.28 17.21
CA TYR A 274 -4.82 6.40 17.61
C TYR A 274 -5.59 5.90 16.39
N ILE A 275 -5.96 4.64 16.35
CA ILE A 275 -6.92 4.13 15.36
C ILE A 275 -8.32 4.43 15.86
N LYS A 276 -9.05 5.28 15.12
CA LYS A 276 -10.40 5.75 15.50
C LYS A 276 -11.51 4.91 14.89
N GLY A 277 -11.32 4.48 13.65
CA GLY A 277 -12.31 3.69 12.93
C GLY A 277 -11.77 3.14 11.63
N PHE A 278 -12.36 2.05 11.17
CA PHE A 278 -12.02 1.44 9.90
C PHE A 278 -13.22 0.68 9.33
N ALA A 279 -13.26 0.55 8.01
CA ALA A 279 -14.33 -0.16 7.33
C ALA A 279 -13.88 -0.71 5.97
N ASP A 280 -14.59 -1.73 5.53
CA ASP A 280 -14.54 -2.24 4.17
C ASP A 280 -15.84 -1.89 3.43
N ALA A 281 -15.75 -1.82 2.10
CA ALA A 281 -16.89 -1.77 1.20
C ALA A 281 -16.61 -2.58 -0.05
N GLU A 282 -17.66 -3.12 -0.63
CA GLU A 282 -17.64 -3.88 -1.89
C GLU A 282 -18.75 -3.39 -2.80
N GLN A 283 -18.55 -3.50 -4.10
CA GLN A 283 -19.53 -3.28 -5.15
C GLN A 283 -19.21 -4.14 -6.37
N GLU A 284 -19.89 -3.94 -7.49
CA GLU A 284 -19.63 -4.67 -8.73
C GLU A 284 -18.16 -4.52 -9.15
N PRO A 285 -17.44 -5.61 -9.49
CA PRO A 285 -15.99 -5.63 -9.70
C PRO A 285 -15.45 -4.54 -10.62
N LYS A 286 -16.11 -4.27 -11.72
CA LYS A 286 -15.72 -3.23 -12.70
C LYS A 286 -15.66 -1.80 -12.10
N TRP A 287 -16.37 -1.57 -10.99
CA TRP A 287 -16.42 -0.27 -10.30
C TRP A 287 -15.47 -0.16 -9.10
N PHE A 288 -14.46 -1.06 -8.99
CA PHE A 288 -13.49 -1.01 -7.89
C PHE A 288 -12.87 0.38 -7.70
N THR A 289 -12.72 1.14 -8.77
CA THR A 289 -12.13 2.48 -8.80
C THR A 289 -12.82 3.48 -7.87
N THR A 290 -14.12 3.34 -7.65
CA THR A 290 -14.93 4.24 -6.79
C THR A 290 -15.33 3.63 -5.45
N SER A 291 -14.88 2.41 -5.15
CA SER A 291 -15.16 1.73 -3.88
C SER A 291 -14.60 2.48 -2.64
N PRO A 292 -13.48 3.25 -2.72
CA PRO A 292 -13.03 4.08 -1.61
C PRO A 292 -14.09 5.09 -1.14
N ALA A 293 -14.86 5.69 -2.06
CA ALA A 293 -15.97 6.58 -1.72
C ALA A 293 -17.13 5.91 -0.97
N LYS A 294 -17.18 4.57 -0.97
CA LYS A 294 -18.13 3.77 -0.17
C LYS A 294 -17.55 3.30 1.16
N ALA A 295 -16.24 3.06 1.23
CA ALA A 295 -15.57 2.59 2.43
C ALA A 295 -15.30 3.74 3.41
N LEU A 296 -14.83 4.89 2.92
CA LEU A 296 -14.43 6.02 3.74
C LEU A 296 -15.57 6.58 4.62
N PRO A 297 -16.79 6.85 4.12
CA PRO A 297 -17.89 7.30 4.98
C PRO A 297 -18.18 6.32 6.13
N LYS A 298 -18.15 5.02 5.88
CA LYS A 298 -18.35 4.00 6.93
C LYS A 298 -17.24 4.02 7.98
N ALA A 299 -15.98 4.29 7.58
CA ALA A 299 -14.87 4.42 8.51
C ALA A 299 -14.99 5.68 9.37
N LEU A 300 -15.41 6.80 8.76
CA LEU A 300 -15.68 8.06 9.44
C LEU A 300 -16.82 7.93 10.46
N ASP A 301 -17.93 7.29 10.08
CA ASP A 301 -19.04 7.01 10.99
C ASP A 301 -18.60 6.22 12.22
N LYS A 302 -17.80 5.15 12.02
CA LYS A 302 -17.26 4.36 13.12
C LYS A 302 -16.26 5.13 13.99
N ALA A 303 -15.56 6.10 13.40
CA ALA A 303 -14.65 6.98 14.12
C ALA A 303 -15.39 8.08 14.90
N GLY A 304 -16.66 8.31 14.61
CA GLY A 304 -17.42 9.46 15.15
C GLY A 304 -16.90 10.79 14.63
N VAL A 305 -16.41 10.83 13.38
CA VAL A 305 -15.76 11.99 12.76
C VAL A 305 -16.50 12.36 11.48
N SER A 306 -16.82 13.64 11.29
CA SER A 306 -17.32 14.12 10.01
C SER A 306 -16.17 14.34 9.01
N LYS A 307 -16.48 14.25 7.72
CA LYS A 307 -15.51 14.49 6.64
C LYS A 307 -14.79 15.83 6.78
N ASP A 308 -15.51 16.87 7.19
CA ASP A 308 -14.98 18.23 7.30
C ASP A 308 -13.99 18.41 8.46
N GLN A 309 -13.98 17.49 9.43
CA GLN A 309 -13.01 17.44 10.53
C GLN A 309 -11.71 16.76 10.15
N VAL A 310 -11.63 16.12 8.98
CA VAL A 310 -10.39 15.48 8.49
C VAL A 310 -9.48 16.55 7.91
N ASP A 311 -8.26 16.59 8.43
CA ASP A 311 -7.24 17.54 8.00
C ASP A 311 -6.59 17.10 6.69
N PHE A 312 -6.22 15.80 6.58
CA PHE A 312 -5.55 15.24 5.42
C PHE A 312 -6.08 13.85 5.06
N PHE A 313 -6.03 13.57 3.75
CA PHE A 313 -6.44 12.29 3.19
C PHE A 313 -5.28 11.64 2.41
N GLU A 314 -5.19 10.33 2.49
CA GLU A 314 -4.34 9.50 1.61
C GLU A 314 -5.21 8.51 0.84
N PHE A 315 -5.38 8.73 -0.45
CA PHE A 315 -6.00 7.78 -1.36
C PHE A 315 -4.92 7.06 -2.16
N ASN A 316 -5.01 5.74 -2.26
CA ASN A 316 -4.10 5.02 -3.15
C ASN A 316 -4.45 5.31 -4.61
N GLU A 317 -3.55 5.95 -5.32
CA GLU A 317 -3.70 6.34 -6.74
C GLU A 317 -3.35 5.14 -7.65
N ALA A 318 -4.15 4.06 -7.62
CA ALA A 318 -3.92 2.96 -8.55
C ALA A 318 -3.92 3.44 -10.02
N PHE A 319 -4.72 4.47 -10.29
CA PHE A 319 -4.78 5.28 -11.51
C PHE A 319 -5.12 6.72 -11.10
N SER A 320 -4.74 7.72 -11.88
CA SER A 320 -5.15 9.13 -11.65
C SER A 320 -6.66 9.28 -11.54
N VAL A 321 -7.41 8.56 -12.38
CA VAL A 321 -8.89 8.56 -12.35
C VAL A 321 -9.46 8.07 -11.02
N VAL A 322 -8.78 7.18 -10.29
CA VAL A 322 -9.21 6.73 -8.96
C VAL A 322 -9.17 7.89 -7.98
N GLY A 323 -8.08 8.66 -7.95
CA GLY A 323 -7.97 9.87 -7.13
C GLY A 323 -9.06 10.88 -7.48
N LEU A 324 -9.16 11.24 -8.76
CA LEU A 324 -10.11 12.22 -9.27
C LEU A 324 -11.58 11.84 -9.00
N ALA A 325 -11.98 10.62 -9.33
CA ALA A 325 -13.36 10.17 -9.15
C ALA A 325 -13.77 10.16 -7.66
N ASN A 326 -12.91 9.66 -6.76
CA ASN A 326 -13.22 9.65 -5.34
C ASN A 326 -13.25 11.06 -4.73
N MET A 327 -12.35 11.96 -5.14
CA MET A 327 -12.42 13.38 -4.75
C MET A 327 -13.72 14.03 -5.24
N GLN A 328 -14.13 13.79 -6.48
CA GLN A 328 -15.38 14.31 -7.06
C GLN A 328 -16.61 13.80 -6.29
N ILE A 329 -16.73 12.48 -6.07
CA ILE A 329 -17.86 11.85 -5.36
C ILE A 329 -17.98 12.35 -3.93
N LEU A 330 -16.86 12.49 -3.24
CA LEU A 330 -16.82 12.88 -1.82
C LEU A 330 -16.77 14.39 -1.62
N GLY A 331 -16.56 15.19 -2.67
CA GLY A 331 -16.39 16.65 -2.58
C GLY A 331 -15.17 17.01 -1.72
N LEU A 332 -14.01 16.42 -2.00
CA LEU A 332 -12.77 16.67 -1.26
C LEU A 332 -11.96 17.79 -1.90
N ASP A 333 -11.30 18.57 -1.05
CA ASP A 333 -10.30 19.55 -1.46
C ASP A 333 -9.00 18.84 -1.86
N ALA A 334 -8.56 19.05 -3.10
CA ALA A 334 -7.35 18.46 -3.64
C ALA A 334 -6.06 18.85 -2.87
N GLU A 335 -6.07 20.02 -2.21
CA GLU A 335 -4.94 20.46 -1.39
C GLU A 335 -4.79 19.67 -0.07
N LYS A 336 -5.81 18.88 0.29
CA LYS A 336 -5.79 18.01 1.47
C LYS A 336 -5.53 16.53 1.13
N VAL A 337 -5.49 16.19 -0.17
CA VAL A 337 -5.35 14.80 -0.63
C VAL A 337 -3.94 14.57 -1.17
N ASN A 338 -3.26 13.52 -0.67
CA ASN A 338 -1.95 13.08 -1.14
C ASN A 338 -0.92 14.21 -1.26
N VAL A 339 -0.81 15.02 -0.21
CA VAL A 339 -0.04 16.28 -0.24
C VAL A 339 1.48 16.09 -0.48
N ASN A 340 2.00 14.90 -0.23
CA ASN A 340 3.38 14.51 -0.54
C ASN A 340 3.50 13.65 -1.82
N GLY A 341 2.44 13.62 -2.66
CA GLY A 341 2.32 12.71 -3.80
C GLY A 341 1.71 11.37 -3.41
N GLY A 342 1.28 10.60 -4.39
CA GLY A 342 0.58 9.33 -4.19
C GLY A 342 1.11 8.22 -5.08
N ALA A 343 0.33 7.14 -5.26
CA ALA A 343 0.80 5.92 -5.89
C ALA A 343 1.13 6.05 -7.40
N VAL A 344 0.66 7.07 -8.09
CA VAL A 344 1.09 7.36 -9.47
C VAL A 344 2.58 7.66 -9.51
N SER A 345 3.11 8.37 -8.51
CA SER A 345 4.51 8.79 -8.43
C SER A 345 5.33 8.03 -7.38
N LEU A 346 4.71 7.66 -6.24
CA LEU A 346 5.33 6.89 -5.15
C LEU A 346 5.03 5.40 -5.24
N VAL A 347 4.30 4.98 -6.28
CA VAL A 347 4.17 3.62 -6.78
C VAL A 347 3.27 2.66 -5.98
N HIS A 348 3.00 1.44 -6.53
CA HIS A 348 1.94 0.58 -6.02
C HIS A 348 2.35 -0.90 -5.91
N PRO A 349 3.29 -1.27 -5.02
CA PRO A 349 3.49 -2.69 -4.70
C PRO A 349 2.23 -3.20 -3.97
N LEU A 350 1.49 -4.13 -4.61
CA LEU A 350 0.08 -4.45 -4.28
C LEU A 350 -0.14 -4.73 -2.80
N GLY A 351 0.56 -5.70 -2.24
CA GLY A 351 0.40 -6.10 -0.84
C GLY A 351 0.86 -5.05 0.18
N CYS A 352 1.78 -4.17 -0.21
CA CYS A 352 2.37 -3.13 0.63
C CYS A 352 1.48 -1.88 0.75
N SER A 353 0.85 -1.47 -0.36
CA SER A 353 0.30 -0.11 -0.55
C SER A 353 -0.69 0.31 0.52
N GLY A 354 -1.56 -0.59 0.99
CA GLY A 354 -2.53 -0.27 2.03
C GLY A 354 -1.89 0.14 3.37
N ALA A 355 -0.74 -0.43 3.71
CA ALA A 355 0.04 -0.04 4.87
C ALA A 355 0.88 1.21 4.59
N ARG A 356 1.46 1.31 3.38
CA ARG A 356 2.27 2.46 2.95
C ARG A 356 1.52 3.78 3.10
N ILE A 357 0.27 3.85 2.63
CA ILE A 357 -0.50 5.09 2.74
C ILE A 357 -0.81 5.48 4.19
N ILE A 358 -0.92 4.52 5.12
CA ILE A 358 -1.08 4.84 6.55
C ILE A 358 0.23 5.41 7.12
N VAL A 359 1.39 4.83 6.75
CA VAL A 359 2.70 5.34 7.14
C VAL A 359 2.88 6.79 6.69
N THR A 360 2.60 7.07 5.42
CA THR A 360 2.70 8.43 4.85
C THR A 360 1.71 9.39 5.53
N LEU A 361 0.45 8.97 5.76
CA LEU A 361 -0.56 9.79 6.43
C LEU A 361 -0.14 10.24 7.83
N ILE A 362 0.48 9.34 8.63
CA ILE A 362 1.01 9.68 9.96
C ILE A 362 2.04 10.81 9.84
N ASN A 363 2.97 10.70 8.89
CA ASN A 363 4.00 11.72 8.68
C ASN A 363 3.42 13.03 8.11
N VAL A 364 2.42 12.97 7.24
CA VAL A 364 1.70 14.14 6.73
C VAL A 364 1.02 14.90 7.87
N LEU A 365 0.35 14.21 8.79
CA LEU A 365 -0.26 14.83 9.97
C LEU A 365 0.79 15.53 10.84
N GLU A 366 1.93 14.89 11.07
CA GLU A 366 3.02 15.48 11.87
C GLU A 366 3.61 16.72 11.20
N GLN A 367 3.93 16.63 9.91
CA GLN A 367 4.58 17.69 9.14
C GLN A 367 3.72 18.94 8.98
N ASN A 368 2.39 18.79 8.98
CA ASN A 368 1.45 19.88 8.72
C ASN A 368 0.61 20.24 9.95
N ASN A 369 0.98 19.78 11.15
CA ASN A 369 0.22 19.99 12.39
C ASN A 369 -1.26 19.59 12.29
N GLY A 370 -1.57 18.60 11.44
CA GLY A 370 -2.89 18.01 11.33
C GLY A 370 -3.18 17.10 12.51
N LYS A 371 -4.44 16.89 12.83
CA LYS A 371 -4.89 16.05 13.93
C LYS A 371 -5.57 14.77 13.45
N ILE A 372 -6.51 14.89 12.52
CA ILE A 372 -7.30 13.77 12.01
C ILE A 372 -6.94 13.50 10.56
N GLY A 373 -6.58 12.25 10.29
CA GLY A 373 -6.29 11.77 8.96
C GLY A 373 -7.15 10.59 8.56
N ALA A 374 -7.43 10.45 7.27
CA ALA A 374 -8.15 9.32 6.73
C ALA A 374 -7.44 8.75 5.51
N ALA A 375 -7.30 7.43 5.45
CA ALA A 375 -6.73 6.75 4.28
C ALA A 375 -7.73 5.78 3.68
N ALA A 376 -7.73 5.67 2.34
CA ALA A 376 -8.57 4.73 1.63
C ALA A 376 -7.85 4.12 0.42
N ILE A 377 -8.08 2.85 0.17
CA ILE A 377 -7.49 2.10 -0.93
C ILE A 377 -8.55 1.23 -1.59
N CYS A 378 -8.65 1.30 -2.91
CA CYS A 378 -9.42 0.36 -3.70
C CYS A 378 -8.68 -0.99 -3.82
N ASN A 379 -9.43 -2.04 -4.16
CA ASN A 379 -8.83 -3.33 -4.52
C ASN A 379 -9.62 -4.01 -5.64
N GLY A 380 -8.93 -4.78 -6.46
CA GLY A 380 -9.57 -5.65 -7.48
C GLY A 380 -10.68 -6.50 -6.87
N GLY A 381 -11.69 -6.85 -7.68
CA GLY A 381 -12.91 -7.52 -7.22
C GLY A 381 -14.00 -6.58 -6.72
N GLY A 382 -13.86 -5.27 -6.88
CA GLY A 382 -14.90 -4.29 -6.53
C GLY A 382 -14.78 -3.71 -5.12
N GLY A 383 -13.69 -3.99 -4.40
CA GLY A 383 -13.56 -3.67 -2.99
C GLY A 383 -12.80 -2.38 -2.69
N ALA A 384 -12.87 -1.97 -1.42
CA ALA A 384 -12.01 -0.98 -0.79
C ALA A 384 -11.91 -1.20 0.72
N SER A 385 -10.83 -0.69 1.30
CA SER A 385 -10.67 -0.52 2.75
C SER A 385 -10.37 0.93 3.06
N ALA A 386 -10.84 1.41 4.23
CA ALA A 386 -10.56 2.76 4.73
C ALA A 386 -10.29 2.72 6.23
N ILE A 387 -9.44 3.64 6.69
CA ILE A 387 -9.06 3.80 8.09
C ILE A 387 -9.01 5.30 8.46
N VAL A 388 -9.42 5.62 9.67
CA VAL A 388 -9.32 6.96 10.26
C VAL A 388 -8.39 6.89 11.46
N ILE A 389 -7.42 7.80 11.50
CA ILE A 389 -6.45 7.92 12.59
C ILE A 389 -6.51 9.34 13.19
N GLU A 390 -6.18 9.43 14.47
CA GLU A 390 -6.01 10.70 15.17
C GLU A 390 -4.57 10.76 15.68
N LYS A 391 -3.81 11.80 15.33
CA LYS A 391 -2.47 12.05 15.85
C LYS A 391 -2.50 12.15 17.38
N ALA A 392 -1.53 11.55 18.05
CA ALA A 392 -1.43 11.51 19.51
C ALA A 392 -0.99 12.83 20.15
#